data_5712f8ff4d206c4fbb8ec2d303aede19
#
_entry.id   5712f8ff4d206c4fbb8ec2d303aede19
#
_cell.length_a   1.000
_cell.length_b   1.000
_cell.length_c   1.000
_cell.angle_alpha   90.00
_cell.angle_beta   90.00
_cell.angle_gamma   90.00
#
_symmetry.space_group_name_H-M   'P 1'
#
loop_
_entity.id
_entity.type
_entity.pdbx_description
1 polymer ?
#
loop_
_entity_poly.entity_id
_entity_poly.type
_entity_poly.pdbx_seq_one_letter_code
_entity_poly.pdbx_strand_id
1 'polypeptide(L)'
;MKDKLAVLMDFTERQQQLLEDLKHVYNWQHSHAWDLFYYLVDKNTQMFEEETIFNFMTMSEEESLAVQIVFSQWVLLRADK
;
A
#
# COMPACT_ATOMS: atom_id res chain seq x y z
N MET A 1 3.98 -22.92 -3.62
CA MET A 1 4.33 -21.83 -2.74
C MET A 1 5.14 -20.77 -3.42
N LYS A 2 6.05 -21.15 -4.27
CA LYS A 2 6.78 -20.14 -5.00
C LYS A 2 5.86 -19.36 -5.94
N ASP A 3 4.71 -19.92 -6.27
CA ASP A 3 3.74 -19.23 -7.09
C ASP A 3 3.22 -17.97 -6.42
N LYS A 4 3.05 -18.02 -5.10
CA LYS A 4 2.57 -16.85 -4.39
C LYS A 4 3.60 -15.72 -4.39
N LEU A 5 4.87 -16.09 -4.26
CA LEU A 5 5.92 -15.09 -4.31
C LEU A 5 5.99 -14.45 -5.69
N ALA A 6 5.81 -15.26 -6.73
CA ALA A 6 5.82 -14.73 -8.08
C ALA A 6 4.69 -13.72 -8.28
N VAL A 7 3.50 -14.02 -7.75
CA VAL A 7 2.37 -13.10 -7.86
C VAL A 7 2.68 -11.78 -7.15
N LEU A 8 3.28 -11.86 -5.95
CA LEU A 8 3.58 -10.65 -5.21
C LEU A 8 4.64 -9.78 -5.90
N MET A 9 5.53 -10.41 -6.64
CA MET A 9 6.59 -9.67 -7.33
C MET A 9 6.16 -9.17 -8.69
N ASP A 10 5.01 -9.63 -9.17
CA ASP A 10 4.53 -9.30 -10.51
C ASP A 10 3.37 -8.31 -10.42
N PHE A 11 3.62 -7.21 -9.74
CA PHE A 11 2.61 -6.19 -9.53
C PHE A 11 2.22 -5.51 -10.84
N THR A 12 0.94 -5.19 -10.95
CA THR A 12 0.48 -4.32 -12.03
C THR A 12 0.96 -2.90 -11.75
N GLU A 13 0.86 -2.05 -12.76
CA GLU A 13 1.21 -0.64 -12.57
C GLU A 13 0.38 0.00 -11.46
N ARG A 14 -0.89 -0.38 -11.37
CA ARG A 14 -1.77 0.18 -10.35
C ARG A 14 -1.33 -0.22 -8.95
N GLN A 15 -0.95 -1.49 -8.78
CA GLN A 15 -0.46 -1.96 -7.50
C GLN A 15 0.87 -1.27 -7.15
N GLN A 16 1.74 -1.13 -8.13
CA GLN A 16 3.02 -0.48 -7.91
C GLN A 16 2.81 0.98 -7.50
N GLN A 17 1.88 1.65 -8.17
CA GLN A 17 1.60 3.04 -7.84
C GLN A 17 1.06 3.18 -6.41
N LEU A 18 0.14 2.31 -6.02
CA LEU A 18 -0.39 2.35 -4.67
C LEU A 18 0.72 2.12 -3.65
N LEU A 19 1.61 1.17 -3.93
CA LEU A 19 2.72 0.90 -3.03
C LEU A 19 3.61 2.14 -2.86
N GLU A 20 3.92 2.82 -3.95
CA GLU A 20 4.74 4.02 -3.88
C GLU A 20 4.03 5.13 -3.12
N ASP A 21 2.73 5.27 -3.32
CA ASP A 21 1.97 6.28 -2.61
C ASP A 21 1.95 6.00 -1.10
N LEU A 22 1.81 4.72 -0.73
CA LEU A 22 1.85 4.34 0.68
C LEU A 22 3.20 4.65 1.30
N LYS A 23 4.28 4.33 0.60
CA LYS A 23 5.63 4.62 1.08
C LYS A 23 5.82 6.12 1.28
N HIS A 24 5.34 6.89 0.33
CA HIS A 24 5.49 8.35 0.39
C HIS A 24 4.78 8.93 1.62
N VAL A 25 3.53 8.52 1.83
CA VAL A 25 2.75 9.04 2.96
C VAL A 25 3.34 8.55 4.27
N TYR A 26 3.80 7.31 4.32
CA TYR A 26 4.40 6.77 5.52
C TYR A 26 5.63 7.58 5.93
N ASN A 27 6.50 7.92 4.98
CA ASN A 27 7.69 8.71 5.26
C ASN A 27 7.35 10.11 5.72
N TRP A 28 6.26 10.63 5.19
CA TRP A 28 5.87 12.02 5.42
C TRP A 28 5.12 12.20 6.73
N GLN A 29 4.19 11.28 7.04
CA GLN A 29 3.28 11.44 8.18
C GLN A 29 3.82 10.88 9.48
N HIS A 30 4.73 9.92 9.41
CA HIS A 30 5.24 9.25 10.60
C HIS A 30 4.13 8.54 11.38
N SER A 31 3.10 8.08 10.66
CA SER A 31 2.00 7.32 11.25
C SER A 31 2.35 5.85 11.31
N HIS A 32 1.53 5.09 12.02
CA HIS A 32 1.66 3.64 11.96
C HIS A 32 1.21 3.14 10.60
N ALA A 33 1.80 2.04 10.15
CA ALA A 33 1.49 1.51 8.83
C ALA A 33 0.00 1.21 8.67
N TRP A 34 -0.63 0.64 9.71
CA TRP A 34 -2.03 0.27 9.62
C TRP A 34 -2.96 1.49 9.57
N ASP A 35 -2.50 2.64 10.05
CA ASP A 35 -3.30 3.87 9.94
C ASP A 35 -3.51 4.25 8.48
N LEU A 36 -2.52 4.00 7.64
CA LEU A 36 -2.61 4.38 6.23
C LEU A 36 -3.71 3.62 5.53
N PHE A 37 -3.85 2.34 5.85
CA PHE A 37 -4.93 1.54 5.27
C PHE A 37 -6.29 2.06 5.72
N TYR A 38 -6.39 2.47 6.96
CA TYR A 38 -7.62 3.06 7.46
C TYR A 38 -7.96 4.35 6.72
N TYR A 39 -6.96 5.19 6.48
CA TYR A 39 -7.18 6.43 5.74
C TYR A 39 -7.69 6.16 4.33
N LEU A 40 -7.19 5.12 3.70
CA LEU A 40 -7.66 4.75 2.36
C LEU A 40 -9.12 4.31 2.41
N VAL A 41 -9.46 3.46 3.37
CA VAL A 41 -10.83 2.96 3.51
C VAL A 41 -11.78 4.10 3.84
N ASP A 42 -11.32 5.05 4.63
CA ASP A 42 -12.11 6.20 5.07
C ASP A 42 -12.15 7.30 4.02
N LYS A 43 -11.48 7.11 2.88
CA LYS A 43 -11.43 8.08 1.79
C LYS A 43 -10.94 9.44 2.26
N ASN A 44 -9.87 9.43 3.04
CA ASN A 44 -9.34 10.64 3.66
C ASN A 44 -8.48 11.41 2.65
N THR A 45 -9.07 12.45 2.06
CA THR A 45 -8.41 13.22 1.01
C THR A 45 -7.34 14.16 1.54
N GLN A 46 -7.24 14.29 2.85
CA GLN A 46 -6.15 15.06 3.44
C GLN A 46 -4.86 14.25 3.52
N MET A 47 -4.98 12.93 3.59
CA MET A 47 -3.83 12.06 3.70
C MET A 47 -3.39 11.50 2.36
N PHE A 48 -4.34 11.23 1.48
CA PHE A 48 -4.07 10.69 0.15
C PHE A 48 -4.79 11.49 -0.90
N GLU A 49 -4.17 11.59 -2.06
CA GLU A 49 -4.82 12.24 -3.19
C GLU A 49 -6.00 11.41 -3.67
N GLU A 50 -6.96 12.07 -4.29
CA GLU A 50 -8.15 11.38 -4.79
C GLU A 50 -7.81 10.26 -5.75
N GLU A 51 -6.77 10.45 -6.56
CA GLU A 51 -6.34 9.40 -7.48
C GLU A 51 -5.87 8.16 -6.76
N THR A 52 -5.16 8.35 -5.66
CA THR A 52 -4.68 7.22 -4.86
C THR A 52 -5.85 6.46 -4.25
N ILE A 53 -6.81 7.21 -3.71
CA ILE A 53 -7.99 6.59 -3.11
C ILE A 53 -8.80 5.84 -4.17
N PHE A 54 -9.00 6.45 -5.33
CA PHE A 54 -9.71 5.81 -6.42
C PHE A 54 -9.01 4.52 -6.86
N ASN A 55 -7.68 4.59 -6.97
CA ASN A 55 -6.88 3.44 -7.33
C ASN A 55 -7.10 2.29 -6.34
N PHE A 56 -7.07 2.60 -5.06
CA PHE A 56 -7.30 1.60 -4.01
C PHE A 56 -8.72 1.05 -4.08
N MET A 57 -9.70 1.92 -4.22
CA MET A 57 -11.10 1.52 -4.17
C MET A 57 -11.52 0.66 -5.36
N THR A 58 -10.81 0.79 -6.48
CA THR A 58 -11.15 0.04 -7.67
C THR A 58 -10.32 -1.23 -7.84
N MET A 59 -9.41 -1.52 -6.91
CA MET A 59 -8.67 -2.76 -6.91
C MET A 59 -9.52 -3.88 -6.33
N SER A 60 -9.24 -5.10 -6.76
CA SER A 60 -9.82 -6.25 -6.10
C SER A 60 -9.22 -6.40 -4.70
N GLU A 61 -9.90 -7.16 -3.86
CA GLU A 61 -9.37 -7.41 -2.52
C GLU A 61 -8.00 -8.07 -2.59
N GLU A 62 -7.85 -9.03 -3.50
CA GLU A 62 -6.56 -9.71 -3.65
C GLU A 62 -5.45 -8.76 -4.02
N GLU A 63 -5.73 -7.84 -4.94
CA GLU A 63 -4.73 -6.89 -5.36
C GLU A 63 -4.31 -5.97 -4.22
N SER A 64 -5.28 -5.47 -3.46
CA SER A 64 -4.96 -4.56 -2.37
C SER A 64 -4.26 -5.28 -1.23
N LEU A 65 -4.65 -6.53 -0.95
CA LEU A 65 -3.97 -7.30 0.10
C LEU A 65 -2.51 -7.57 -0.26
N ALA A 66 -2.24 -7.86 -1.53
CA ALA A 66 -0.87 -8.08 -1.97
C ALA A 66 -0.02 -6.83 -1.74
N VAL A 67 -0.57 -5.66 -2.03
CA VAL A 67 0.14 -4.41 -1.79
C VAL A 67 0.38 -4.21 -0.29
N GLN A 68 -0.63 -4.52 0.53
CA GLN A 68 -0.49 -4.38 1.97
C GLN A 68 0.62 -5.26 2.52
N ILE A 69 0.73 -6.49 2.03
CA ILE A 69 1.77 -7.41 2.48
C ILE A 69 3.15 -6.86 2.15
N VAL A 70 3.34 -6.44 0.91
CA VAL A 70 4.65 -5.93 0.48
C VAL A 70 4.99 -4.64 1.21
N PHE A 71 4.00 -3.76 1.38
CA PHE A 71 4.22 -2.53 2.11
C PHE A 71 4.62 -2.81 3.57
N SER A 72 3.94 -3.77 4.19
CA SER A 72 4.24 -4.12 5.57
C SER A 72 5.65 -4.67 5.71
N GLN A 73 6.09 -5.49 4.76
CA GLN A 73 7.45 -5.98 4.75
C GLN A 73 8.46 -4.85 4.64
N TRP A 74 8.16 -3.89 3.77
CA TRP A 74 9.03 -2.73 3.59
C TRP A 74 9.16 -1.94 4.89
N VAL A 75 8.03 -1.74 5.61
CA VAL A 75 8.04 -1.04 6.89
C VAL A 75 8.88 -1.80 7.92
N LEU A 76 8.69 -3.11 7.98
CA LEU A 76 9.42 -3.93 8.95
C LEU A 76 10.92 -3.88 8.71
N LEU A 77 11.33 -3.89 7.44
CA LEU A 77 12.75 -3.81 7.13
C LEU A 77 13.35 -2.48 7.55
N ARG A 78 12.57 -1.42 7.46
CA ARG A 78 13.03 -0.11 7.88
C ARG A 78 13.10 0.00 9.39
N ALA A 79 12.22 -0.70 10.09
CA ALA A 79 12.18 -0.63 11.55
C ALA A 79 13.43 -1.23 12.19
N ASP A 80 14.16 -2.03 11.45
CA ASP A 80 15.39 -2.64 11.96
C ASP A 80 16.55 -1.65 12.04
N LYS A 81 16.36 -0.48 11.58
CA LYS A 81 17.41 0.55 11.65
C LYS A 81 17.27 1.45 12.88
#